data_e487c0d77fb839dac5d9314d61f8dc1e
#
_entry.id   e487c0d77fb839dac5d9314d61f8dc1e
#
_cell.length_a   1.000
_cell.length_b   1.000
_cell.length_c   1.000
_cell.angle_alpha   90.00
_cell.angle_beta   90.00
_cell.angle_gamma   90.00
#
_symmetry.space_group_name_H-M   'P 1'
#
loop_
_entity.id
_entity.type
_entity.pdbx_description
1 polymer ?
#
loop_
_entity_poly.entity_id
_entity_poly.type
_entity_poly.pdbx_seq_one_letter_code
_entity_poly.pdbx_strand_id
1 'polypeptide(L)'
;MKATKIYEGKHEWIVFGRDPEKPQGIIDTNQYLVKTSEKAILLDPGGIEIFSSMLSAVLHHVSVEQITDLFASHQDPDIISSLGLWDQALPEARLHAPWLWEGFIRHFGLHNIEYVPVPDEGSEVNLSSVKLNLLPAHYLHSSGNLHVYDPVAKILMSGDIGAALEPPGADMFVEDFDAHVDKMKMFHQRWMPSNRAKNDWIRRVRELDVEILAPQHGRLFKGENVTKFLDWLEALEVGTAIKS
;
A
#
# COMPACT_ATOMS: atom_id res chain seq x y z
N MET A 1 -3.77 -16.26 -7.00
CA MET A 1 -3.98 -15.08 -6.12
C MET A 1 -5.45 -14.72 -6.10
N LYS A 2 -6.04 -14.44 -4.93
CA LYS A 2 -7.48 -14.12 -4.78
C LYS A 2 -7.69 -12.61 -4.90
N ALA A 3 -8.54 -12.19 -5.83
CA ALA A 3 -8.99 -10.81 -5.96
C ALA A 3 -10.29 -10.60 -5.17
N THR A 4 -10.37 -9.49 -4.44
CA THR A 4 -11.57 -9.09 -3.70
C THR A 4 -11.89 -7.63 -3.98
N LYS A 5 -13.09 -7.34 -4.48
CA LYS A 5 -13.57 -5.97 -4.65
C LYS A 5 -13.96 -5.41 -3.28
N ILE A 6 -13.33 -4.31 -2.87
CA ILE A 6 -13.58 -3.65 -1.58
C ILE A 6 -14.37 -2.35 -1.73
N TYR A 7 -14.46 -1.80 -2.97
CA TYR A 7 -15.31 -0.66 -3.31
C TYR A 7 -15.78 -0.77 -4.76
N GLU A 8 -17.02 -0.38 -5.01
CA GLU A 8 -17.63 -0.29 -6.33
C GLU A 8 -18.52 0.96 -6.42
N GLY A 9 -18.23 1.82 -7.41
CA GLY A 9 -18.95 3.07 -7.64
C GLY A 9 -18.58 3.68 -9.00
N LYS A 10 -18.15 4.94 -9.02
CA LYS A 10 -17.61 5.58 -10.25
C LYS A 10 -16.31 4.94 -10.73
N HIS A 11 -15.65 4.21 -9.85
CA HIS A 11 -14.45 3.42 -10.05
C HIS A 11 -14.49 2.23 -9.10
N GLU A 12 -13.52 1.34 -9.19
CA GLU A 12 -13.45 0.15 -8.35
C GLU A 12 -12.10 0.10 -7.63
N TRP A 13 -12.12 -0.38 -6.38
CA TRP A 13 -10.94 -0.84 -5.66
C TRP A 13 -10.96 -2.35 -5.52
N ILE A 14 -9.89 -2.99 -5.97
CA ILE A 14 -9.69 -4.44 -5.91
C ILE A 14 -8.41 -4.70 -5.13
N VAL A 15 -8.49 -5.54 -4.11
CA VAL A 15 -7.33 -6.02 -3.37
C VAL A 15 -6.99 -7.42 -3.82
N PHE A 16 -5.71 -7.64 -4.11
CA PHE A 16 -5.11 -8.94 -4.35
C PHE A 16 -4.33 -9.31 -3.10
N GLY A 17 -4.85 -10.23 -2.33
CA GLY A 17 -4.24 -10.57 -1.06
C GLY A 17 -3.62 -11.96 -1.10
N ARG A 18 -2.52 -12.08 -0.40
CA ARG A 18 -1.91 -13.33 0.07
C ARG A 18 -1.94 -14.48 -0.94
N ASP A 19 -0.89 -14.56 -1.75
CA ASP A 19 -0.73 -15.68 -2.68
C ASP A 19 -0.47 -16.98 -1.90
N PRO A 20 -1.38 -17.98 -1.96
CA PRO A 20 -1.19 -19.24 -1.25
C PRO A 20 -0.02 -20.07 -1.79
N GLU A 21 0.44 -19.79 -3.01
CA GLU A 21 1.51 -20.52 -3.68
C GLU A 21 2.88 -19.84 -3.53
N LYS A 22 2.96 -18.73 -2.81
CA LYS A 22 4.24 -18.04 -2.60
C LYS A 22 5.26 -18.94 -1.88
N PRO A 23 6.57 -18.72 -2.10
CA PRO A 23 7.61 -19.45 -1.38
C PRO A 23 7.49 -19.30 0.14
N GLN A 24 7.82 -20.37 0.88
CA GLN A 24 7.84 -20.32 2.35
C GLN A 24 8.88 -19.31 2.86
N GLY A 25 8.55 -18.64 3.95
CA GLY A 25 9.42 -17.65 4.59
C GLY A 25 9.34 -16.24 4.02
N ILE A 26 8.56 -16.04 2.96
CA ILE A 26 8.28 -14.71 2.39
C ILE A 26 7.03 -14.13 3.06
N ILE A 27 7.09 -12.86 3.45
CA ILE A 27 5.97 -12.13 4.05
C ILE A 27 4.85 -11.95 3.02
N ASP A 28 3.60 -12.14 3.42
CA ASP A 28 2.44 -11.89 2.59
C ASP A 28 2.20 -10.39 2.41
N THR A 29 1.83 -10.01 1.19
CA THR A 29 1.52 -8.64 0.83
C THR A 29 0.14 -8.53 0.19
N ASN A 30 -0.52 -7.40 0.38
CA ASN A 30 -1.70 -6.98 -0.35
C ASN A 30 -1.28 -6.00 -1.44
N GLN A 31 -1.74 -6.21 -2.67
CA GLN A 31 -1.62 -5.27 -3.76
C GLN A 31 -3.00 -4.70 -4.08
N TYR A 32 -3.06 -3.47 -4.56
CA TYR A 32 -4.34 -2.82 -4.83
C TYR A 32 -4.41 -2.32 -6.27
N LEU A 33 -5.52 -2.56 -6.92
CA LEU A 33 -5.84 -2.00 -8.23
C LEU A 33 -7.00 -1.01 -8.08
N VAL A 34 -6.77 0.23 -8.49
CA VAL A 34 -7.83 1.23 -8.63
C VAL A 34 -8.08 1.41 -10.10
N LYS A 35 -9.32 1.15 -10.55
CA LYS A 35 -9.67 1.21 -11.96
C LYS A 35 -10.92 2.03 -12.22
N THR A 36 -10.88 2.80 -13.29
CA THR A 36 -12.03 3.44 -13.95
C THR A 36 -12.42 2.63 -15.20
N SER A 37 -13.34 3.13 -15.99
CA SER A 37 -13.63 2.55 -17.31
C SER A 37 -12.48 2.69 -18.32
N GLU A 38 -11.57 3.65 -18.11
CA GLU A 38 -10.53 4.01 -19.08
C GLU A 38 -9.12 3.69 -18.59
N LYS A 39 -8.84 3.93 -17.32
CA LYS A 39 -7.50 3.87 -16.74
C LYS A 39 -7.47 3.11 -15.43
N ALA A 40 -6.29 2.60 -15.11
CA ALA A 40 -6.03 1.96 -13.82
C ALA A 40 -4.65 2.32 -13.28
N ILE A 41 -4.53 2.30 -11.97
CA ILE A 41 -3.28 2.35 -11.24
C ILE A 41 -3.14 1.09 -10.38
N LEU A 42 -1.95 0.49 -10.41
CA LEU A 42 -1.59 -0.62 -9.53
C LEU A 42 -0.72 -0.06 -8.40
N LEU A 43 -1.17 -0.27 -7.16
CA LEU A 43 -0.51 0.23 -5.95
C LEU A 43 0.29 -0.90 -5.30
N ASP A 44 1.55 -0.63 -5.00
CA ASP A 44 2.52 -1.56 -4.43
C ASP A 44 2.53 -2.90 -5.17
N PRO A 45 3.11 -2.95 -6.38
CA PRO A 45 2.93 -4.08 -7.32
C PRO A 45 3.51 -5.42 -6.85
N GLY A 46 4.24 -5.41 -5.73
CA GLY A 46 4.70 -6.62 -5.05
C GLY A 46 6.12 -7.06 -5.39
N GLY A 47 6.56 -8.11 -4.72
CA GLY A 47 7.84 -8.73 -4.93
C GLY A 47 7.96 -9.50 -6.26
N ILE A 48 9.19 -9.78 -6.65
CA ILE A 48 9.49 -10.50 -7.90
C ILE A 48 8.86 -11.90 -7.95
N GLU A 49 8.72 -12.56 -6.80
CA GLU A 49 8.19 -13.91 -6.64
C GLU A 49 6.71 -14.02 -6.97
N ILE A 50 5.94 -12.92 -6.82
CA ILE A 50 4.51 -12.91 -7.12
C ILE A 50 4.17 -12.27 -8.48
N PHE A 51 5.15 -11.76 -9.23
CA PHE A 51 4.90 -11.02 -10.47
C PHE A 51 3.97 -11.75 -11.44
N SER A 52 4.25 -13.03 -11.74
CA SER A 52 3.46 -13.78 -12.72
C SER A 52 2.03 -14.00 -12.27
N SER A 53 1.83 -14.33 -10.98
CA SER A 53 0.50 -14.48 -10.37
C SER A 53 -0.24 -13.15 -10.36
N MET A 54 0.47 -12.05 -10.05
CA MET A 54 -0.09 -10.72 -9.98
C MET A 54 -0.50 -10.19 -11.36
N LEU A 55 0.38 -10.30 -12.36
CA LEU A 55 0.06 -9.93 -13.74
C LEU A 55 -1.17 -10.70 -14.24
N SER A 56 -1.18 -12.02 -14.07
CA SER A 56 -2.34 -12.84 -14.43
C SER A 56 -3.62 -12.38 -13.73
N ALA A 57 -3.57 -12.11 -12.43
CA ALA A 57 -4.73 -11.69 -11.65
C ALA A 57 -5.26 -10.31 -12.08
N VAL A 58 -4.38 -9.34 -12.32
CA VAL A 58 -4.75 -7.99 -12.76
C VAL A 58 -5.41 -8.01 -14.14
N LEU A 59 -4.89 -8.82 -15.08
CA LEU A 59 -5.43 -8.91 -16.43
C LEU A 59 -6.83 -9.56 -16.53
N HIS A 60 -7.34 -10.16 -15.44
CA HIS A 60 -8.75 -10.52 -15.36
C HIS A 60 -9.69 -9.33 -15.12
N HIS A 61 -9.14 -8.16 -14.75
CA HIS A 61 -9.93 -6.97 -14.38
C HIS A 61 -9.73 -5.80 -15.33
N VAL A 62 -8.57 -5.70 -15.98
CA VAL A 62 -8.20 -4.61 -16.90
C VAL A 62 -7.34 -5.15 -18.05
N SER A 63 -7.31 -4.46 -19.18
CA SER A 63 -6.31 -4.74 -20.21
C SER A 63 -4.97 -4.09 -19.87
N VAL A 64 -3.90 -4.51 -20.53
CA VAL A 64 -2.54 -3.95 -20.35
C VAL A 64 -2.55 -2.43 -20.59
N GLU A 65 -3.23 -1.98 -21.65
CA GLU A 65 -3.27 -0.58 -22.06
C GLU A 65 -4.03 0.31 -21.07
N GLN A 66 -4.89 -0.27 -20.23
CA GLN A 66 -5.60 0.47 -19.19
C GLN A 66 -4.72 0.74 -17.97
N ILE A 67 -3.65 -0.03 -17.75
CA ILE A 67 -2.73 0.18 -16.63
C ILE A 67 -1.77 1.30 -17.00
N THR A 68 -2.17 2.54 -16.76
CA THR A 68 -1.40 3.73 -17.11
C THR A 68 -0.45 4.19 -16.03
N ASP A 69 -0.63 3.69 -14.81
CA ASP A 69 0.11 4.16 -13.65
C ASP A 69 0.45 3.00 -12.70
N LEU A 70 1.64 3.07 -12.12
CA LEU A 70 2.07 2.29 -10.97
C LEU A 70 2.33 3.24 -9.81
N PHE A 71 2.20 2.75 -8.59
CA PHE A 71 2.59 3.48 -7.40
C PHE A 71 3.42 2.57 -6.49
N ALA A 72 4.51 3.11 -5.94
CA ALA A 72 5.29 2.45 -4.91
C ALA A 72 5.35 3.35 -3.67
N SER A 73 4.85 2.84 -2.54
CA SER A 73 4.77 3.59 -1.29
C SER A 73 6.15 3.90 -0.71
N HIS A 74 7.07 2.95 -0.78
CA HIS A 74 8.46 3.05 -0.33
C HIS A 74 9.35 2.00 -1.01
N GLN A 75 10.61 1.87 -0.59
CA GLN A 75 11.66 1.14 -1.30
C GLN A 75 11.82 -0.33 -0.93
N ASP A 76 10.93 -0.93 -0.16
CA ASP A 76 11.10 -2.30 0.32
C ASP A 76 10.94 -3.34 -0.80
N PRO A 77 11.72 -4.45 -0.77
CA PRO A 77 11.77 -5.43 -1.86
C PRO A 77 10.43 -6.09 -2.18
N ASP A 78 9.59 -6.30 -1.19
CA ASP A 78 8.25 -6.88 -1.32
C ASP A 78 7.24 -5.93 -1.97
N ILE A 79 7.64 -4.68 -2.21
CA ILE A 79 6.90 -3.68 -2.98
C ILE A 79 7.47 -3.52 -4.38
N ILE A 80 8.81 -3.38 -4.47
CA ILE A 80 9.45 -2.84 -5.68
C ILE A 80 10.30 -3.84 -6.45
N SER A 81 10.60 -5.04 -5.92
CA SER A 81 11.53 -5.94 -6.61
C SER A 81 11.00 -6.49 -7.94
N SER A 82 9.69 -6.44 -8.19
CA SER A 82 9.10 -6.78 -9.49
C SER A 82 9.08 -5.65 -10.50
N LEU A 83 9.47 -4.41 -10.13
CA LEU A 83 9.33 -3.24 -11.00
C LEU A 83 10.06 -3.38 -12.34
N GLY A 84 11.23 -4.06 -12.39
CA GLY A 84 11.91 -4.31 -13.67
C GLY A 84 11.13 -5.22 -14.62
N LEU A 85 10.27 -6.10 -14.10
CA LEU A 85 9.38 -6.92 -14.92
C LEU A 85 8.13 -6.12 -15.35
N TRP A 86 7.62 -5.26 -14.48
CA TRP A 86 6.56 -4.31 -14.84
C TRP A 86 7.02 -3.30 -15.89
N ASP A 87 8.28 -2.84 -15.84
CA ASP A 87 8.90 -1.97 -16.85
C ASP A 87 8.87 -2.59 -18.25
N GLN A 88 9.04 -3.91 -18.34
CA GLN A 88 8.94 -4.63 -19.60
C GLN A 88 7.48 -4.88 -20.04
N ALA A 89 6.58 -5.14 -19.10
CA ALA A 89 5.19 -5.44 -19.37
C ALA A 89 4.37 -4.18 -19.70
N LEU A 90 4.74 -3.02 -19.11
CA LEU A 90 4.01 -1.76 -19.15
C LEU A 90 4.94 -0.58 -19.53
N PRO A 91 5.61 -0.60 -20.69
CA PRO A 91 6.67 0.39 -21.02
C PRO A 91 6.17 1.83 -21.11
N GLU A 92 4.87 2.04 -21.31
CA GLU A 92 4.24 3.37 -21.40
C GLU A 92 3.62 3.85 -20.09
N ALA A 93 3.70 3.06 -19.02
CA ALA A 93 3.16 3.44 -17.73
C ALA A 93 4.06 4.46 -17.01
N ARG A 94 3.49 5.13 -16.01
CA ARG A 94 4.20 6.04 -15.12
C ARG A 94 4.33 5.40 -13.73
N LEU A 95 5.49 5.52 -13.10
CA LEU A 95 5.70 5.09 -11.72
C LEU A 95 5.72 6.30 -10.80
N HIS A 96 4.70 6.47 -9.98
CA HIS A 96 4.66 7.45 -8.90
C HIS A 96 5.31 6.87 -7.66
N ALA A 97 6.39 7.45 -7.20
CA ALA A 97 7.09 7.02 -6.00
C ALA A 97 7.84 8.19 -5.34
N PRO A 98 8.21 8.10 -4.04
CA PRO A 98 8.93 9.17 -3.37
C PRO A 98 10.19 9.57 -4.13
N TRP A 99 10.42 10.88 -4.32
CA TRP A 99 11.61 11.41 -5.02
C TRP A 99 12.91 10.89 -4.40
N LEU A 100 12.90 10.68 -3.08
CA LEU A 100 14.05 10.23 -2.28
C LEU A 100 14.60 8.87 -2.76
N TRP A 101 13.72 8.00 -3.30
CA TRP A 101 14.07 6.64 -3.67
C TRP A 101 14.37 6.44 -5.14
N GLU A 102 14.28 7.46 -5.99
CA GLU A 102 14.46 7.33 -7.44
C GLU A 102 15.77 6.62 -7.81
N GLY A 103 16.89 7.09 -7.24
CA GLY A 103 18.21 6.53 -7.52
C GLY A 103 18.35 5.05 -7.10
N PHE A 104 17.62 4.62 -6.06
CA PHE A 104 17.63 3.24 -5.57
C PHE A 104 16.69 2.34 -6.37
N ILE A 105 15.49 2.82 -6.68
CA ILE A 105 14.48 2.06 -7.44
C ILE A 105 14.97 1.74 -8.86
N ARG A 106 15.72 2.64 -9.50
CA ARG A 106 16.31 2.42 -10.82
C ARG A 106 17.28 1.23 -10.88
N HIS A 107 17.85 0.80 -9.75
CA HIS A 107 18.66 -0.42 -9.70
C HIS A 107 17.88 -1.70 -9.99
N PHE A 108 16.55 -1.67 -9.93
CA PHE A 108 15.69 -2.80 -10.33
C PHE A 108 15.47 -2.91 -11.85
N GLY A 109 16.19 -2.13 -12.65
CA GLY A 109 16.18 -2.23 -14.12
C GLY A 109 15.04 -1.46 -14.79
N LEU A 110 14.66 -0.31 -14.22
CA LEU A 110 13.69 0.59 -14.87
C LEU A 110 14.38 1.36 -16.00
N HIS A 111 13.92 1.14 -17.22
CA HIS A 111 14.46 1.75 -18.43
C HIS A 111 13.40 2.43 -19.32
N ASN A 112 12.15 1.97 -19.28
CA ASN A 112 11.05 2.40 -20.15
C ASN A 112 10.03 3.24 -19.39
N ILE A 113 9.61 2.78 -18.20
CA ILE A 113 8.63 3.47 -17.34
C ILE A 113 9.13 4.87 -16.98
N GLU A 114 8.26 5.88 -17.19
CA GLU A 114 8.48 7.23 -16.67
C GLU A 114 8.42 7.25 -15.15
N TYR A 115 9.52 7.62 -14.50
CA TYR A 115 9.51 7.86 -13.05
C TYR A 115 8.95 9.25 -12.75
N VAL A 116 7.85 9.32 -12.03
CA VAL A 116 7.22 10.57 -11.56
C VAL A 116 7.56 10.76 -10.09
N PRO A 117 8.57 11.60 -9.78
CA PRO A 117 9.00 11.80 -8.40
C PRO A 117 7.94 12.56 -7.61
N VAL A 118 7.48 11.96 -6.52
CA VAL A 118 6.53 12.59 -5.60
C VAL A 118 7.31 13.35 -4.53
N PRO A 119 7.08 14.66 -4.36
CA PRO A 119 7.75 15.48 -3.36
C PRO A 119 7.30 15.15 -1.93
N ASP A 120 8.04 15.66 -0.94
CA ASP A 120 7.78 15.39 0.49
C ASP A 120 6.41 15.88 0.97
N GLU A 121 5.83 16.87 0.29
CA GLU A 121 4.49 17.40 0.57
C GLU A 121 3.37 16.51 0.03
N GLY A 122 3.71 15.49 -0.77
CA GLY A 122 2.76 14.68 -1.49
C GLY A 122 2.34 15.28 -2.83
N SER A 123 1.43 14.62 -3.52
CA SER A 123 0.89 15.06 -4.82
C SER A 123 -0.46 14.39 -5.09
N GLU A 124 -0.92 14.47 -6.34
CA GLU A 124 -2.19 13.86 -6.78
C GLU A 124 -1.97 13.06 -8.07
N VAL A 125 -2.72 11.97 -8.19
CA VAL A 125 -2.83 11.18 -9.43
C VAL A 125 -4.24 11.27 -9.97
N ASN A 126 -4.37 11.60 -11.25
CA ASN A 126 -5.66 11.70 -11.93
C ASN A 126 -5.89 10.47 -12.82
N LEU A 127 -6.89 9.68 -12.48
CA LEU A 127 -7.38 8.55 -13.27
C LEU A 127 -8.69 8.93 -13.95
N SER A 128 -8.63 9.71 -15.02
CA SER A 128 -9.82 10.22 -15.74
C SER A 128 -10.81 10.93 -14.82
N SER A 129 -11.79 10.21 -14.27
CA SER A 129 -12.86 10.75 -13.42
C SER A 129 -12.56 10.72 -11.91
N VAL A 130 -11.43 10.18 -11.50
CA VAL A 130 -11.06 9.99 -10.09
C VAL A 130 -9.71 10.63 -9.81
N LYS A 131 -9.62 11.33 -8.69
CA LYS A 131 -8.40 11.92 -8.16
C LYS A 131 -8.01 11.19 -6.88
N LEU A 132 -6.80 10.66 -6.86
CA LEU A 132 -6.18 10.04 -5.70
C LEU A 132 -5.15 11.00 -5.12
N ASN A 133 -5.12 11.13 -3.80
CA ASN A 133 -4.15 11.95 -3.09
C ASN A 133 -2.99 11.08 -2.62
N LEU A 134 -1.76 11.44 -3.00
CA LEU A 134 -0.53 10.82 -2.48
C LEU A 134 -0.09 11.59 -1.24
N LEU A 135 -0.27 10.98 -0.07
CA LEU A 135 -0.09 11.64 1.22
C LEU A 135 1.26 11.23 1.86
N PRO A 136 2.04 12.19 2.38
CA PRO A 136 3.29 11.86 3.06
C PRO A 136 3.05 11.08 4.35
N ALA A 137 3.86 10.03 4.54
CA ALA A 137 3.90 9.20 5.74
C ALA A 137 5.36 8.92 6.15
N HIS A 138 6.19 9.95 6.06
CA HIS A 138 7.62 9.86 6.28
C HIS A 138 7.97 9.27 7.64
N TYR A 139 8.98 8.40 7.65
CA TYR A 139 9.43 7.65 8.84
C TYR A 139 8.41 6.64 9.39
N LEU A 140 7.44 6.18 8.55
CA LEU A 140 6.43 5.20 8.93
C LEU A 140 6.31 4.04 7.90
N HIS A 141 7.28 3.04 7.82
CA HIS A 141 8.55 3.06 8.58
C HIS A 141 9.71 3.69 7.80
N SER A 142 9.60 3.77 6.47
CA SER A 142 10.63 4.32 5.59
C SER A 142 10.72 5.84 5.70
N SER A 143 11.93 6.39 5.52
CA SER A 143 12.17 7.84 5.58
C SER A 143 11.43 8.62 4.49
N GLY A 144 11.23 8.01 3.31
CA GLY A 144 10.40 8.56 2.24
C GLY A 144 9.24 7.63 1.97
N ASN A 145 8.18 7.69 2.75
CA ASN A 145 6.99 6.86 2.61
C ASN A 145 5.78 7.69 2.21
N LEU A 146 4.95 7.15 1.32
CA LEU A 146 3.72 7.76 0.83
C LEU A 146 2.55 6.79 0.98
N HIS A 147 1.38 7.34 1.22
CA HIS A 147 0.11 6.63 1.24
C HIS A 147 -0.81 7.14 0.12
N VAL A 148 -1.82 6.36 -0.26
CA VAL A 148 -2.81 6.77 -1.25
C VAL A 148 -4.16 6.91 -0.58
N TYR A 149 -4.74 8.11 -0.65
CA TYR A 149 -6.08 8.37 -0.16
C TYR A 149 -7.05 8.65 -1.31
N ASP A 150 -8.15 7.95 -1.30
CA ASP A 150 -9.28 8.15 -2.20
C ASP A 150 -10.43 8.82 -1.45
N PRO A 151 -10.70 10.10 -1.68
CA PRO A 151 -11.77 10.81 -0.98
C PRO A 151 -13.18 10.39 -1.41
N VAL A 152 -13.33 9.74 -2.56
CA VAL A 152 -14.63 9.26 -3.06
C VAL A 152 -14.98 7.91 -2.47
N ALA A 153 -14.03 6.97 -2.49
CA ALA A 153 -14.19 5.65 -1.89
C ALA A 153 -13.96 5.65 -0.37
N LYS A 154 -13.36 6.73 0.18
CA LYS A 154 -12.95 6.86 1.59
C LYS A 154 -11.98 5.76 2.02
N ILE A 155 -11.08 5.41 1.12
CA ILE A 155 -10.06 4.38 1.35
C ILE A 155 -8.70 5.03 1.50
N LEU A 156 -7.99 4.66 2.56
CA LEU A 156 -6.59 5.00 2.77
C LEU A 156 -5.74 3.73 2.66
N MET A 157 -5.01 3.59 1.54
CA MET A 157 -3.94 2.62 1.42
C MET A 157 -2.76 3.14 2.24
N SER A 158 -2.39 2.40 3.28
CA SER A 158 -1.53 2.90 4.37
C SER A 158 -0.15 2.24 4.41
N GLY A 159 0.30 1.61 3.30
CA GLY A 159 1.57 0.91 3.28
C GLY A 159 1.69 -0.03 4.49
N ASP A 160 2.77 0.09 5.22
CA ASP A 160 3.02 -0.76 6.40
C ASP A 160 2.29 -0.33 7.68
N ILE A 161 1.62 0.81 7.67
CA ILE A 161 0.80 1.20 8.81
C ILE A 161 -0.47 0.32 8.87
N GLY A 162 -0.60 -0.45 9.94
CA GLY A 162 -1.63 -1.47 10.09
C GLY A 162 -1.12 -2.89 9.77
N ALA A 163 0.15 -3.03 9.40
CA ALA A 163 0.76 -4.33 9.07
C ALA A 163 0.60 -5.36 10.19
N ALA A 164 0.16 -6.57 9.79
CA ALA A 164 0.04 -7.72 10.67
C ALA A 164 0.45 -8.99 9.95
N LEU A 165 1.02 -9.96 10.70
CA LEU A 165 1.30 -11.28 10.17
C LEU A 165 0.07 -12.17 10.36
N GLU A 166 -0.49 -12.65 9.25
CA GLU A 166 -1.68 -13.49 9.25
C GLU A 166 -1.41 -14.89 8.73
N PRO A 167 -2.11 -15.91 9.27
CA PRO A 167 -2.02 -17.25 8.71
C PRO A 167 -2.67 -17.30 7.31
N PRO A 168 -2.28 -18.27 6.47
CA PRO A 168 -2.94 -18.51 5.19
C PRO A 168 -4.45 -18.66 5.37
N GLY A 169 -5.24 -18.04 4.48
CA GLY A 169 -6.69 -18.13 4.49
C GLY A 169 -7.42 -17.25 5.52
N ALA A 170 -6.72 -16.36 6.20
CA ALA A 170 -7.35 -15.38 7.08
C ALA A 170 -8.34 -14.48 6.30
N ASP A 171 -9.38 -13.99 6.99
CA ASP A 171 -10.37 -13.08 6.43
C ASP A 171 -9.76 -11.76 5.97
N MET A 172 -10.42 -11.08 5.03
CA MET A 172 -9.92 -9.83 4.46
C MET A 172 -9.98 -8.68 5.46
N PHE A 173 -11.00 -8.64 6.32
CA PHE A 173 -11.20 -7.54 7.26
C PHE A 173 -11.00 -7.98 8.72
N VAL A 174 -10.57 -7.03 9.55
CA VAL A 174 -10.52 -7.20 11.01
C VAL A 174 -11.95 -7.18 11.55
N GLU A 175 -12.37 -8.28 12.16
CA GLU A 175 -13.67 -8.39 12.84
C GLU A 175 -13.53 -8.09 14.34
N ASP A 176 -12.56 -8.70 15.00
CA ASP A 176 -12.22 -8.48 16.42
C ASP A 176 -10.89 -7.72 16.48
N PHE A 177 -10.99 -6.43 16.83
CA PHE A 177 -9.81 -5.55 16.90
C PHE A 177 -8.87 -5.98 18.04
N ASP A 178 -9.39 -6.30 19.20
CA ASP A 178 -8.56 -6.62 20.38
C ASP A 178 -7.75 -7.90 20.15
N ALA A 179 -8.36 -8.91 19.55
CA ALA A 179 -7.66 -10.14 19.14
C ALA A 179 -6.63 -9.90 18.02
N HIS A 180 -6.78 -8.83 17.23
CA HIS A 180 -5.85 -8.49 16.17
C HIS A 180 -4.59 -7.74 16.64
N VAL A 181 -4.67 -7.03 17.78
CA VAL A 181 -3.57 -6.19 18.31
C VAL A 181 -2.25 -6.96 18.43
N ASP A 182 -2.27 -8.19 18.96
CA ASP A 182 -1.04 -8.97 19.17
C ASP A 182 -0.31 -9.30 17.87
N LYS A 183 -1.02 -9.34 16.73
CA LYS A 183 -0.44 -9.65 15.41
C LYS A 183 0.32 -8.46 14.80
N MET A 184 0.00 -7.23 15.20
CA MET A 184 0.56 -6.00 14.64
C MET A 184 1.48 -5.25 15.60
N LYS A 185 1.33 -5.46 16.93
CA LYS A 185 2.01 -4.66 17.95
C LYS A 185 3.54 -4.67 17.82
N MET A 186 4.13 -5.85 17.73
CA MET A 186 5.59 -6.00 17.67
C MET A 186 6.16 -5.33 16.43
N PHE A 187 5.48 -5.46 15.28
CA PHE A 187 5.90 -4.81 14.05
C PHE A 187 5.98 -3.29 14.23
N HIS A 188 4.88 -2.64 14.65
CA HIS A 188 4.85 -1.20 14.82
C HIS A 188 5.87 -0.70 15.85
N GLN A 189 6.01 -1.41 16.99
CA GLN A 189 6.99 -1.03 18.01
C GLN A 189 8.42 -1.09 17.50
N ARG A 190 8.74 -2.08 16.68
CA ARG A 190 10.12 -2.35 16.24
C ARG A 190 10.52 -1.58 14.98
N TRP A 191 9.60 -1.43 14.03
CA TRP A 191 9.90 -0.86 12.71
C TRP A 191 9.63 0.64 12.61
N MET A 192 8.67 1.16 13.37
CA MET A 192 8.43 2.61 13.40
C MET A 192 9.48 3.30 14.27
N PRO A 193 10.27 4.25 13.74
CA PRO A 193 11.39 4.82 14.49
C PRO A 193 11.00 5.99 15.40
N SER A 194 9.84 6.61 15.21
CA SER A 194 9.54 7.93 15.79
C SER A 194 8.09 8.10 16.22
N ASN A 195 7.88 8.28 17.53
CA ASN A 195 6.57 8.67 18.08
C ASN A 195 6.09 10.02 17.52
N ARG A 196 7.00 10.96 17.23
CA ARG A 196 6.65 12.25 16.64
C ARG A 196 6.07 12.08 15.24
N ALA A 197 6.73 11.29 14.38
CA ALA A 197 6.26 11.04 13.02
C ALA A 197 4.91 10.31 13.04
N LYS A 198 4.78 9.28 13.90
CA LYS A 198 3.55 8.53 14.10
C LYS A 198 2.39 9.43 14.51
N ASN A 199 2.57 10.26 15.52
CA ASN A 199 1.50 11.12 16.03
C ASN A 199 1.13 12.23 15.03
N ASP A 200 2.09 12.78 14.27
CA ASP A 200 1.79 13.74 13.20
C ASP A 200 0.93 13.09 12.09
N TRP A 201 1.27 11.87 11.67
CA TRP A 201 0.49 11.12 10.69
C TRP A 201 -0.94 10.86 11.20
N ILE A 202 -1.10 10.37 12.44
CA ILE A 202 -2.41 10.11 13.05
C ILE A 202 -3.26 11.40 13.07
N ARG A 203 -2.68 12.52 13.47
CA ARG A 203 -3.39 13.82 13.49
C ARG A 203 -3.93 14.18 12.11
N ARG A 204 -3.11 14.02 11.06
CA ARG A 204 -3.54 14.32 9.68
C ARG A 204 -4.58 13.33 9.16
N VAL A 205 -4.46 12.06 9.47
CA VAL A 205 -5.44 11.03 9.05
C VAL A 205 -6.79 11.22 9.74
N ARG A 206 -6.82 11.71 10.98
CA ARG A 206 -8.07 12.02 11.68
C ARG A 206 -8.84 13.19 11.04
N GLU A 207 -8.19 14.01 10.21
CA GLU A 207 -8.85 15.07 9.42
C GLU A 207 -9.49 14.53 8.13
N LEU A 208 -9.20 13.27 7.76
CA LEU A 208 -9.75 12.60 6.58
C LEU A 208 -10.98 11.77 6.95
N ASP A 209 -11.87 11.59 5.98
CA ASP A 209 -13.03 10.70 6.10
C ASP A 209 -12.65 9.29 5.63
N VAL A 210 -12.02 8.50 6.51
CA VAL A 210 -11.53 7.16 6.18
C VAL A 210 -12.51 6.09 6.66
N GLU A 211 -13.14 5.40 5.73
CA GLU A 211 -14.03 4.24 5.97
C GLU A 211 -13.25 2.92 5.97
N ILE A 212 -12.22 2.81 5.11
CA ILE A 212 -11.34 1.65 5.03
C ILE A 212 -9.88 2.10 5.12
N LEU A 213 -9.15 1.53 6.08
CA LEU A 213 -7.69 1.61 6.13
C LEU A 213 -7.14 0.29 5.60
N ALA A 214 -6.31 0.37 4.57
CA ALA A 214 -5.89 -0.75 3.73
C ALA A 214 -4.35 -0.91 3.76
N PRO A 215 -3.80 -1.68 4.73
CA PRO A 215 -2.36 -1.89 4.86
C PRO A 215 -1.84 -2.88 3.81
N GLN A 216 -0.55 -2.80 3.53
CA GLN A 216 0.14 -3.72 2.65
C GLN A 216 0.20 -5.15 3.20
N HIS A 217 0.24 -5.33 4.52
CA HIS A 217 0.30 -6.63 5.17
C HIS A 217 -0.90 -6.88 6.08
N GLY A 218 -1.46 -8.09 6.01
CA GLY A 218 -2.51 -8.52 6.91
C GLY A 218 -3.91 -8.08 6.50
N ARG A 219 -4.78 -7.85 7.48
CA ARG A 219 -6.19 -7.54 7.28
C ARG A 219 -6.42 -6.03 7.17
N LEU A 220 -7.46 -5.67 6.43
CA LEU A 220 -7.95 -4.30 6.30
C LEU A 220 -8.84 -3.94 7.50
N PHE A 221 -8.81 -2.67 7.89
CA PHE A 221 -9.71 -2.13 8.92
C PHE A 221 -10.88 -1.41 8.25
N LYS A 222 -12.08 -1.54 8.83
CA LYS A 222 -13.29 -0.93 8.30
C LYS A 222 -14.16 -0.35 9.41
N GLY A 223 -14.80 0.81 9.14
CA GLY A 223 -15.73 1.47 10.05
C GLY A 223 -15.08 1.78 11.40
N GLU A 224 -15.71 1.35 12.50
CA GLU A 224 -15.20 1.62 13.86
C GLU A 224 -13.79 1.08 14.13
N ASN A 225 -13.38 0.00 13.42
CA ASN A 225 -12.04 -0.56 13.58
C ASN A 225 -10.94 0.38 13.06
N VAL A 226 -11.25 1.31 12.16
CA VAL A 226 -10.32 2.38 11.76
C VAL A 226 -10.05 3.31 12.94
N THR A 227 -11.09 3.75 13.64
CA THR A 227 -10.95 4.60 14.84
C THR A 227 -10.19 3.88 15.96
N LYS A 228 -10.57 2.62 16.24
CA LYS A 228 -9.88 1.78 17.24
C LYS A 228 -8.39 1.62 16.91
N PHE A 229 -8.05 1.44 15.63
CA PHE A 229 -6.67 1.36 15.19
C PHE A 229 -5.90 2.66 15.42
N LEU A 230 -6.47 3.80 15.07
CA LEU A 230 -5.83 5.11 15.29
C LEU A 230 -5.63 5.39 16.79
N ASP A 231 -6.61 5.08 17.64
CA ASP A 231 -6.52 5.25 19.10
C ASP A 231 -5.44 4.34 19.69
N TRP A 232 -5.42 3.08 19.27
CA TRP A 232 -4.39 2.12 19.71
C TRP A 232 -2.99 2.55 19.27
N LEU A 233 -2.83 2.97 18.00
CA LEU A 233 -1.54 3.38 17.45
C LEU A 233 -1.05 4.67 18.16
N GLU A 234 -1.93 5.60 18.47
CA GLU A 234 -1.59 6.83 19.20
C GLU A 234 -1.02 6.52 20.58
N ALA A 235 -1.63 5.58 21.30
CA ALA A 235 -1.18 5.13 22.63
C ALA A 235 0.08 4.27 22.58
N LEU A 236 0.44 3.70 21.42
CA LEU A 236 1.57 2.78 21.30
C LEU A 236 2.90 3.53 21.31
N GLU A 237 3.81 3.13 22.19
CA GLU A 237 5.20 3.57 22.15
C GLU A 237 5.97 2.81 21.08
N VAL A 238 6.66 3.53 20.17
CA VAL A 238 7.45 2.96 19.07
C VAL A 238 8.93 3.27 19.20
N GLY A 239 9.78 2.69 18.35
CA GLY A 239 11.24 2.86 18.42
C GLY A 239 11.91 2.02 19.52
N THR A 240 11.28 0.94 19.95
CA THR A 240 11.69 0.13 21.10
C THR A 240 12.99 -0.66 20.91
N ALA A 241 13.59 -0.62 19.72
CA ALA A 241 14.93 -1.16 19.49
C ALA A 241 16.04 -0.35 20.16
N ILE A 242 15.79 0.93 20.43
CA ILE A 242 16.73 1.83 21.09
C ILE A 242 16.51 1.63 22.59
N LYS A 243 17.51 1.06 23.26
CA LYS A 243 17.50 0.91 24.73
C LYS A 243 18.08 2.21 25.32
N SER A 244 17.32 2.83 26.21
CA SER A 244 17.78 3.94 27.07
C SER A 244 18.79 3.46 28.10
#